data_1d878bd52cf7c4381522faa608339e0d
#
_entry.id   1d878bd52cf7c4381522faa608339e0d
#
_cell.length_a   1.000
_cell.length_b   1.000
_cell.length_c   1.000
_cell.angle_alpha   90.00
_cell.angle_beta   90.00
_cell.angle_gamma   90.00
#
_symmetry.space_group_name_H-M   'P 1'
#
loop_
_entity.id
_entity.type
_entity.pdbx_description
1 polymer ?
#
loop_
_entity_poly.entity_id
_entity_poly.type
_entity_poly.pdbx_seq_one_letter_code
_entity_poly.pdbx_strand_id
1 'polypeptide(L)' 'MIKLTRLNDSKLVINAEMIEFVEAIPDTIVSLVSGKKIMVTESVDQVIQQVVEFKKSYSQPLFSGVR' A
#
# COMPACT_ATOMS: atom_id res chain seq x y z
N MET A 1 3.36 4.36 6.14
CA MET A 1 2.18 4.95 5.46
C MET A 1 2.41 5.07 3.99
N ILE A 2 1.42 4.78 3.20
CA ILE A 2 1.52 4.97 1.76
C ILE A 2 0.36 5.84 1.30
N LYS A 3 0.55 6.53 0.18
CA LYS A 3 -0.44 7.42 -0.37
C LYS A 3 -1.03 6.82 -1.62
N LEU A 4 -2.34 6.75 -1.68
CA LEU A 4 -3.05 6.22 -2.85
C LEU A 4 -4.09 7.23 -3.29
N THR A 5 -4.63 7.05 -4.49
CA THR A 5 -5.62 7.95 -5.05
C THR A 5 -6.90 7.16 -5.28
N ARG A 6 -7.99 7.60 -4.68
CA ARG A 6 -9.29 6.97 -4.90
C ARG A 6 -9.77 7.25 -6.32
N LEU A 7 -10.76 6.50 -6.77
CA LEU A 7 -11.27 6.69 -8.12
C LEU A 7 -11.87 8.08 -8.35
N ASN A 8 -12.26 8.76 -7.28
CA ASN A 8 -12.80 10.12 -7.41
C ASN A 8 -11.69 11.18 -7.31
N ASP A 9 -10.44 10.76 -7.46
CA ASP A 9 -9.25 11.60 -7.43
C ASP A 9 -8.88 12.15 -6.05
N SER A 10 -9.57 11.78 -5.00
CA SER A 10 -9.16 12.23 -3.67
C SER A 10 -8.00 11.38 -3.18
N LYS A 11 -7.09 12.00 -2.46
CA LYS A 11 -5.93 11.31 -1.93
C LYS A 11 -6.26 10.67 -0.59
N LEU A 12 -5.58 9.59 -0.32
CA LEU A 12 -5.81 8.84 0.88
C LEU A 12 -4.48 8.28 1.37
N VAL A 13 -4.27 8.33 2.66
CA VAL A 13 -3.06 7.80 3.28
C VAL A 13 -3.49 6.61 4.12
N ILE A 14 -2.87 5.46 3.90
CA ILE A 14 -3.23 4.27 4.66
C ILE A 14 -1.98 3.65 5.25
N ASN A 15 -2.19 2.88 6.30
CA ASN A 15 -1.10 2.16 6.92
C ASN A 15 -0.88 0.88 6.12
N ALA A 16 0.29 0.76 5.52
CA ALA A 16 0.61 -0.39 4.67
C ALA A 16 0.49 -1.72 5.43
N GLU A 17 0.68 -1.69 6.74
CA GLU A 17 0.59 -2.90 7.54
C GLU A 17 -0.84 -3.44 7.64
N MET A 18 -1.83 -2.63 7.29
CA MET A 18 -3.22 -3.03 7.35
C MET A 18 -3.73 -3.63 6.05
N ILE A 19 -2.92 -3.67 5.02
CA ILE A 19 -3.32 -4.21 3.73
C ILE A 19 -3.26 -5.73 3.78
N GLU A 20 -4.35 -6.35 3.39
CA GLU A 20 -4.42 -7.80 3.33
C GLU A 20 -4.31 -8.31 1.90
N PHE A 21 -5.08 -7.74 0.99
CA PHE A 21 -5.07 -8.14 -0.41
C PHE A 21 -5.02 -6.93 -1.32
N VAL A 22 -4.45 -7.09 -2.51
CA VAL A 22 -4.53 -6.10 -3.56
C VAL A 22 -4.94 -6.86 -4.82
N GLU A 23 -6.04 -6.45 -5.44
CA GLU A 23 -6.56 -7.11 -6.63
C GLU A 23 -6.77 -6.10 -7.74
N ALA A 24 -6.85 -6.55 -8.97
CA ALA A 24 -6.90 -5.67 -10.12
C ALA A 24 -8.14 -5.81 -11.01
N ILE A 25 -9.19 -6.42 -10.55
CA ILE A 25 -10.35 -6.68 -11.40
C ILE A 25 -11.62 -6.13 -10.80
N PRO A 26 -12.31 -5.22 -11.47
CA PRO A 26 -11.96 -4.52 -12.71
C PRO A 26 -10.96 -3.39 -12.47
N ASP A 27 -10.91 -2.87 -11.24
CA ASP A 27 -9.99 -1.81 -10.86
C ASP A 27 -9.14 -2.31 -9.73
N THR A 28 -8.10 -1.58 -9.37
CA THR A 28 -7.25 -1.96 -8.26
C THR A 28 -8.04 -1.80 -6.96
N ILE A 29 -8.20 -2.89 -6.24
CA ILE A 29 -8.91 -2.89 -4.98
C ILE A 29 -7.93 -3.27 -3.89
N VAL A 30 -7.81 -2.41 -2.88
CA VAL A 30 -6.97 -2.68 -1.72
C VAL A 30 -7.89 -3.10 -0.58
N SER A 31 -7.73 -4.33 -0.11
CA SER A 31 -8.54 -4.87 0.98
C SER A 31 -7.74 -4.80 2.27
N LEU A 32 -8.33 -4.21 3.29
CA LEU A 32 -7.67 -4.04 4.57
C LEU A 32 -8.07 -5.17 5.52
N VAL A 33 -7.24 -5.42 6.53
CA VAL A 33 -7.53 -6.47 7.50
C VAL A 33 -8.82 -6.20 8.27
N SER A 34 -9.29 -4.96 8.29
CA SER A 34 -10.56 -4.64 8.92
C SER A 34 -11.76 -5.11 8.09
N GLY A 35 -11.54 -5.54 6.87
CA GLY A 35 -12.60 -5.92 5.95
C GLY A 35 -12.98 -4.81 5.00
N LYS A 36 -12.46 -3.60 5.19
CA LYS A 36 -12.77 -2.48 4.31
C LYS A 36 -12.03 -2.66 2.98
N LYS A 37 -12.71 -2.32 1.89
CA LYS A 37 -12.12 -2.37 0.56
C LYS A 37 -12.13 -1.00 -0.06
N ILE A 38 -11.02 -0.62 -0.67
CA ILE A 38 -10.87 0.71 -1.25
C ILE A 38 -10.43 0.56 -2.70
N MET A 39 -11.13 1.22 -3.62
CA MET A 39 -10.73 1.23 -5.02
C MET A 39 -9.82 2.40 -5.27
N VAL A 40 -8.70 2.16 -5.95
CA VAL A 40 -7.70 3.18 -6.20
C VAL A 40 -7.31 3.21 -7.67
N THR A 41 -6.71 4.30 -8.11
CA THR A 41 -6.31 4.45 -9.51
C THR A 41 -4.93 3.88 -9.78
N GLU A 42 -4.11 3.70 -8.76
CA GLU A 42 -2.79 3.11 -8.93
C GLU A 42 -2.92 1.66 -9.37
N SER A 43 -1.96 1.17 -10.14
CA SER A 43 -1.96 -0.23 -10.53
C SER A 43 -1.52 -1.09 -9.35
N VAL A 44 -1.79 -2.38 -9.42
CA VAL A 44 -1.34 -3.32 -8.39
C VAL A 44 0.17 -3.21 -8.21
N ASP A 45 0.91 -3.11 -9.30
CA ASP A 45 2.37 -3.01 -9.22
C ASP A 45 2.80 -1.73 -8.52
N GLN A 46 2.10 -0.63 -8.75
CA GLN A 46 2.42 0.63 -8.08
C GLN A 46 2.13 0.55 -6.58
N VAL A 47 1.04 -0.11 -6.21
CA VAL A 47 0.73 -0.30 -4.79
C VAL A 47 1.80 -1.15 -4.13
N ILE A 48 2.18 -2.26 -4.77
CA ILE A 48 3.22 -3.13 -4.25
C ILE A 48 4.52 -2.38 -4.10
N GLN A 49 4.86 -1.57 -5.09
CA GLN A 49 6.09 -0.77 -5.06
C GLN A 49 6.12 0.15 -3.84
N GLN A 50 5.00 0.83 -3.57
CA GLN A 50 4.94 1.72 -2.42
C GLN A 50 5.06 0.97 -1.10
N VAL A 51 4.45 -0.21 -1.01
CA VAL A 51 4.54 -1.03 0.20
C VAL A 51 5.98 -1.49 0.42
N VAL A 52 6.64 -1.93 -0.65
CA VAL A 52 8.02 -2.37 -0.56
C VAL A 52 8.91 -1.22 -0.11
N GLU A 53 8.74 -0.05 -0.69
CA GLU A 53 9.56 1.09 -0.32
C GLU A 53 9.30 1.54 1.10
N PHE A 54 8.07 1.46 1.56
CA PHE A 54 7.76 1.78 2.93
C PHE A 54 8.47 0.82 3.88
N LYS A 55 8.42 -0.46 3.60
CA LYS A 55 9.07 -1.45 4.45
C LYS A 55 10.58 -1.30 4.45
N LYS A 56 11.16 -0.96 3.31
CA LYS A 56 12.59 -0.72 3.26
C LYS A 56 12.98 0.47 4.10
N SER A 57 12.18 1.53 4.06
CA SER A 57 12.56 2.74 4.75
C SER A 57 12.59 2.58 6.26
N TYR A 58 11.77 1.70 6.82
CA TYR A 58 11.79 1.57 8.27
C TYR A 58 12.56 0.35 8.76
N SER A 59 12.83 -0.63 7.90
CA SER A 59 13.57 -1.79 8.36
C SER A 59 15.06 -1.69 8.07
N GLN A 60 15.45 -0.94 7.07
CA GLN A 60 16.83 -0.81 6.71
C GLN A 60 17.73 -0.40 7.86
N PRO A 61 17.37 0.59 8.65
CA PRO A 61 18.24 0.98 9.75
C PRO A 61 18.45 -0.12 10.77
N LEU A 62 17.55 -1.05 10.84
CA LEU A 62 17.71 -2.11 11.79
C LEU A 62 18.83 -3.05 11.41
N PHE A 63 19.08 -3.16 10.14
CA PHE A 63 20.09 -4.07 9.71
C PHE A 63 21.34 -3.40 9.34
N SER A 64 21.29 -2.15 9.01
CA SER A 64 22.44 -1.47 8.67
C SER A 64 23.33 -1.48 9.78
N GLY A 65 24.26 -2.04 9.78
CA GLY A 65 25.17 -1.96 10.79
C GLY A 65 24.97 -2.89 11.82
N VAL A 66 24.09 -3.64 11.75
CA VAL A 66 23.98 -4.43 12.77
C VAL A 66 24.15 -5.64 12.47
N ARG A 67 24.37 -5.94 12.42
CA ARG A 67 24.36 -7.01 12.10
C ARG A 67 24.92 -7.50 12.22
#